data_80c612e820e5cecbaf7350c80c7f8854
#
_entry.id   80c612e820e5cecbaf7350c80c7f8854
#
_cell.length_a   1.000
_cell.length_b   1.000
_cell.length_c   1.000
_cell.angle_alpha   90.00
_cell.angle_beta   90.00
_cell.angle_gamma   90.00
#
_symmetry.space_group_name_H-M   'P 1'
#
loop_
_entity.id
_entity.type
_entity.pdbx_description
1 polymer ?
#
loop_
_entity_poly.entity_id
_entity_poly.type
_entity_poly.pdbx_seq_one_letter_code
_entity_poly.pdbx_strand_id
1 'polypeptide(L)' 'MLDRLFKKKKKRKPESFIGCQTEIVHDVTVYQTGVIIIGEHRLAVKTIDGSELCKGTLVEVIKEEPPYIYVKKI' A
#
# COMPACT_ATOMS: atom_id res chain seq x y z
N MET A 1 16.65 -15.25 28.23
CA MET A 1 16.47 -15.19 27.71
C MET A 1 16.09 -14.96 27.22
N LEU A 2 15.85 -14.76 27.03
CA LEU A 2 15.32 -14.53 26.46
C LEU A 2 14.97 -14.07 25.87
N ASP A 3 14.79 -13.86 25.72
CA ASP A 3 14.35 -13.40 25.08
C ASP A 3 14.36 -13.02 24.52
N ARG A 4 14.32 -13.02 24.76
CA ARG A 4 14.24 -12.77 24.09
C ARG A 4 14.14 -12.64 23.37
N LEU A 5 13.94 -12.66 23.34
CA LEU A 5 13.64 -12.63 22.58
C LEU A 5 13.19 -12.47 21.96
N PHE A 6 13.04 -12.46 21.95
CA PHE A 6 12.41 -12.33 21.33
C PHE A 6 11.97 -11.73 20.74
N LYS A 7 12.04 -11.49 20.89
CA LYS A 7 11.70 -10.97 20.32
C LYS A 7 11.36 -10.56 19.63
N LYS A 8 11.15 -10.51 19.22
CA LYS A 8 10.93 -10.23 18.42
C LYS A 8 10.51 -9.92 17.78
N LYS A 9 10.32 -9.91 17.36
CA LYS A 9 10.05 -9.71 16.57
C LYS A 9 9.25 -9.56 16.17
N LYS A 10 8.94 -9.42 15.84
CA LYS A 10 8.20 -9.30 15.42
C LYS A 10 7.26 -9.03 14.51
N LYS A 11 6.73 -9.27 14.34
CA LYS A 11 5.79 -9.11 13.52
C LYS A 11 5.08 -7.86 13.55
N ARG A 12 5.49 -6.84 13.18
CA ARG A 12 4.85 -5.57 13.16
C ARG A 12 4.83 -5.10 11.72
N LYS A 13 4.13 -4.01 11.43
CA LYS A 13 4.08 -3.57 10.07
C LYS A 13 5.46 -3.12 9.60
N PRO A 14 5.74 -3.22 8.32
CA PRO A 14 7.01 -2.78 7.79
C PRO A 14 7.15 -1.27 7.93
N GLU A 15 8.37 -0.77 7.92
CA GLU A 15 8.60 0.66 8.02
C GLU A 15 8.12 1.37 6.79
N SER A 16 8.08 0.70 5.65
CA SER A 16 7.67 1.30 4.41
C SER A 16 7.03 0.26 3.53
N PHE A 17 6.00 0.69 2.78
CA PHE A 17 5.37 -0.16 1.78
C PHE A 17 5.96 0.09 0.40
N ILE A 18 6.89 1.03 0.26
CA ILE A 18 7.45 1.35 -1.05
C ILE A 18 8.10 0.11 -1.65
N GLY A 19 7.76 -0.15 -2.91
CA GLY A 19 8.26 -1.33 -3.62
C GLY A 19 7.31 -2.51 -3.57
N CYS A 20 6.29 -2.45 -2.72
CA CYS A 20 5.32 -3.54 -2.66
C CYS A 20 4.41 -3.50 -3.87
N GLN A 21 4.04 -4.67 -4.36
CA GLN A 21 3.17 -4.80 -5.52
C GLN A 21 1.89 -5.48 -5.09
N THR A 22 0.76 -4.99 -5.59
CA THR A 22 -0.52 -5.55 -5.22
C THR A 22 -1.56 -5.11 -6.25
N GLU A 23 -2.80 -5.54 -6.06
CA GLU A 23 -3.90 -5.16 -6.94
C GLU A 23 -4.76 -4.09 -6.32
N ILE A 24 -5.30 -3.23 -7.16
CA ILE A 24 -6.31 -2.26 -6.73
C ILE A 24 -7.57 -3.02 -6.33
N VAL A 25 -8.09 -2.73 -5.13
CA VAL A 25 -9.30 -3.36 -4.62
C VAL A 25 -10.52 -2.49 -4.90
N HIS A 26 -10.35 -1.18 -4.91
CA HIS A 26 -11.40 -0.23 -5.31
C HIS A 26 -10.79 0.76 -6.28
N ASP A 27 -11.59 1.18 -7.27
CA ASP A 27 -11.12 2.06 -8.33
C ASP A 27 -10.52 3.35 -7.78
N VAL A 28 -9.47 3.82 -8.43
CA VAL A 28 -8.89 5.12 -8.17
C VAL A 28 -9.38 6.06 -9.25
N THR A 29 -10.01 7.18 -8.86
CA THR A 29 -10.48 8.18 -9.82
C THR A 29 -10.10 9.56 -9.31
N VAL A 30 -10.38 10.59 -10.12
CA VAL A 30 -10.11 11.96 -9.69
C VAL A 30 -11.00 12.38 -8.54
N TYR A 31 -12.10 11.66 -8.31
CA TYR A 31 -13.04 11.98 -7.25
C TYR A 31 -12.97 11.04 -6.07
N GLN A 32 -12.15 10.02 -6.15
CA GLN A 32 -12.21 8.96 -5.16
C GLN A 32 -10.85 8.29 -5.03
N THR A 33 -10.37 8.15 -3.81
CA THR A 33 -9.17 7.38 -3.58
C THR A 33 -9.50 5.90 -3.74
N GLY A 34 -8.54 5.15 -4.24
CA GLY A 34 -8.70 3.70 -4.30
C GLY A 34 -8.23 3.06 -3.02
N VAL A 35 -8.21 1.75 -3.03
CA VAL A 35 -7.78 0.96 -1.87
C VAL A 35 -6.90 -0.17 -2.35
N ILE A 36 -5.84 -0.43 -1.61
CA ILE A 36 -5.06 -1.65 -1.78
C ILE A 36 -4.98 -2.32 -0.42
N ILE A 37 -4.65 -3.61 -0.44
CA ILE A 37 -4.43 -4.37 0.78
C ILE A 37 -3.06 -4.99 0.69
N ILE A 38 -2.21 -4.72 1.68
CA ILE A 38 -0.90 -5.33 1.78
C ILE A 38 -0.85 -6.04 3.11
N GLY A 39 -0.79 -7.37 3.05
CA GLY A 39 -0.88 -8.17 4.25
C GLY A 39 -2.22 -7.94 4.92
N GLU A 40 -2.19 -7.39 6.11
CA GLU A 40 -3.41 -7.07 6.85
C GLU A 40 -3.75 -5.59 6.79
N HIS A 41 -3.00 -4.81 6.02
CA HIS A 41 -3.16 -3.36 6.02
C HIS A 41 -3.99 -2.92 4.83
N ARG A 42 -5.05 -2.17 5.12
CA ARG A 42 -5.94 -1.62 4.11
C ARG A 42 -5.55 -0.17 3.94
N LEU A 43 -5.13 0.21 2.75
CA LEU A 43 -4.51 1.50 2.53
C LEU A 43 -5.25 2.28 1.45
N ALA A 44 -5.44 3.58 1.70
CA ALA A 44 -6.03 4.47 0.69
C ALA A 44 -4.91 4.87 -0.27
N VAL A 45 -5.19 4.80 -1.57
CA VAL A 45 -4.16 5.06 -2.57
C VAL A 45 -4.61 6.10 -3.58
N LYS A 46 -3.62 6.79 -4.11
CA LYS A 46 -3.79 7.75 -5.19
C LYS A 46 -2.69 7.50 -6.21
N THR A 47 -2.85 8.07 -7.40
CA THR A 47 -1.79 8.08 -8.39
C THR A 47 -1.10 9.43 -8.38
N ILE A 48 0.20 9.44 -8.66
CA ILE A 48 0.97 10.68 -8.65
C ILE A 48 0.55 11.59 -9.79
N ASP A 49 0.23 11.00 -10.94
CA ASP A 49 -0.06 11.77 -12.14
C ASP A 49 -1.55 11.97 -12.37
N GLY A 50 -2.38 11.57 -11.42
CA GLY A 50 -3.82 11.72 -11.57
C GLY A 50 -4.49 10.69 -12.44
N SER A 51 -3.77 9.67 -12.86
CA SER A 51 -4.34 8.59 -13.67
C SER A 51 -5.42 7.86 -12.89
N GLU A 52 -6.38 7.32 -13.61
CA GLU A 52 -7.40 6.49 -13.01
C GLU A 52 -7.01 5.03 -13.15
N LEU A 53 -7.27 4.26 -12.12
CA LEU A 53 -6.94 2.83 -12.12
C LEU A 53 -8.18 2.05 -11.72
N CYS A 54 -8.42 0.98 -12.45
CA CYS A 54 -9.57 0.13 -12.20
C CYS A 54 -9.22 -0.95 -11.19
N LYS A 55 -10.25 -1.42 -10.50
CA LYS A 55 -10.13 -2.57 -9.63
C LYS A 55 -9.48 -3.71 -10.41
N GLY A 56 -8.54 -4.38 -9.78
CA GLY A 56 -7.82 -5.50 -10.38
C GLY A 56 -6.54 -5.11 -11.08
N THR A 57 -6.25 -3.81 -11.22
CA THR A 57 -5.02 -3.36 -11.83
C THR A 57 -3.84 -3.63 -10.89
N LEU A 58 -2.78 -4.19 -11.44
CA LEU A 58 -1.56 -4.42 -10.66
C LEU A 58 -0.77 -3.13 -10.57
N VAL A 59 -0.36 -2.80 -9.36
CA VAL A 59 0.34 -1.54 -9.08
C VAL A 59 1.50 -1.78 -8.13
N GLU A 60 2.37 -0.81 -8.09
CA GLU A 60 3.50 -0.81 -7.18
C GLU A 60 3.47 0.47 -6.36
N VAL A 61 3.72 0.35 -5.06
CA VAL A 61 3.79 1.51 -4.18
C VAL A 61 5.10 2.24 -4.45
N ILE A 62 5.00 3.54 -4.75
CA ILE A 62 6.17 4.34 -5.09
C ILE A 62 6.41 5.49 -4.13
N LYS A 63 5.42 5.83 -3.28
CA LYS A 63 5.58 6.93 -2.36
C LYS A 63 4.56 6.80 -1.24
N GLU A 64 4.94 7.25 -0.06
CA GLU A 64 4.02 7.26 1.09
C GLU A 64 3.89 8.69 1.60
N GLU A 65 2.64 9.16 1.70
CA GLU A 65 2.33 10.44 2.32
C GLU A 65 1.09 10.22 3.17
N PRO A 66 1.26 9.76 4.40
CA PRO A 66 0.10 9.43 5.22
C PRO A 66 -0.90 10.57 5.23
N PRO A 67 -2.19 10.28 5.17
CA PRO A 67 -2.77 8.93 5.24
C PRO A 67 -2.83 8.20 3.90
N TYR A 68 -2.17 8.70 2.86
CA TYR A 68 -2.29 8.15 1.51
C TYR A 68 -1.01 7.48 1.06
N ILE A 69 -1.19 6.52 0.18
CA ILE A 69 -0.10 5.82 -0.48
C ILE A 69 -0.22 6.13 -1.97
N TYR A 70 0.89 6.40 -2.61
CA TYR A 70 0.90 6.66 -4.05
C TYR A 70 1.41 5.44 -4.78
N VAL A 71 0.72 5.07 -5.84
CA VAL A 71 1.03 3.87 -6.62
C VAL A 71 1.09 4.21 -8.09
N LYS A 72 1.72 3.31 -8.84
CA LYS A 72 1.70 3.40 -10.29
C LYS A 72 1.37 2.03 -10.85
N LYS A 73 0.80 2.02 -12.03
CA LYS A 73 0.50 0.78 -12.74
C LYS A 73 1.80 0.11 -13.17
N ILE A 74 1.85 -1.18 -12.99
CA ILE A 74 3.00 -1.99 -13.41
C ILE A 74 2.94 -2.23 -14.90
#